data_6c4f19a053740fab72505f010451fcd9
#
_entry.id   6c4f19a053740fab72505f010451fcd9
#
_cell.length_a   1.000
_cell.length_b   1.000
_cell.length_c   1.000
_cell.angle_alpha   90.00
_cell.angle_beta   90.00
_cell.angle_gamma   90.00
#
_symmetry.space_group_name_H-M   'P 1'
#
loop_
_entity.id
_entity.type
_entity.pdbx_description
1 polymer ?
#
loop_
_entity_poly.entity_id
_entity_poly.type
_entity_poly.pdbx_seq_one_letter_code
_entity_poly.pdbx_strand_id
1 'polypeptide(L)'
;MPEAVQTAVERYVQAFSERDSAARAALLEACFAIDGRLVTRNRDIRGRAALDAEIVRFLADPQFLRIRLTSVIDAHRTTFRVRAVVDRRDGSTSPEAFDAGEIDAVGRISVILTFAGPLGDADELSPSSTSGD
;
A
#
# COMPACT_ATOMS: atom_id res chain seq x y z
N MET A 1 -16.62 5.58 10.80
CA MET A 1 -15.83 4.69 9.99
C MET A 1 -14.72 5.38 9.17
N PRO A 2 -14.93 6.59 8.61
CA PRO A 2 -13.82 7.24 7.91
C PRO A 2 -12.57 7.43 8.75
N GLU A 3 -12.73 7.72 10.04
CA GLU A 3 -11.58 7.89 10.93
C GLU A 3 -10.80 6.59 11.14
N ALA A 4 -11.49 5.45 11.21
CA ALA A 4 -10.82 4.17 11.36
C ALA A 4 -10.02 3.82 10.11
N VAL A 5 -10.57 4.09 8.93
CA VAL A 5 -9.88 3.89 7.67
C VAL A 5 -8.65 4.80 7.59
N GLN A 6 -8.83 6.08 7.89
CA GLN A 6 -7.73 7.05 7.84
C GLN A 6 -6.59 6.62 8.75
N THR A 7 -6.91 6.27 10.00
CA THR A 7 -5.91 5.85 10.97
C THR A 7 -5.14 4.62 10.50
N ALA A 8 -5.87 3.62 9.98
CA ALA A 8 -5.24 2.40 9.50
C ALA A 8 -4.27 2.67 8.34
N VAL A 9 -4.69 3.47 7.37
CA VAL A 9 -3.87 3.80 6.20
C VAL A 9 -2.62 4.60 6.62
N GLU A 10 -2.80 5.58 7.50
CA GLU A 10 -1.68 6.39 7.98
C GLU A 10 -0.64 5.54 8.70
N ARG A 11 -1.07 4.62 9.55
CA ARG A 11 -0.17 3.71 10.25
C ARG A 11 0.53 2.75 9.31
N TYR A 12 -0.19 2.28 8.29
CA TYR A 12 0.37 1.42 7.26
C TYR A 12 1.52 2.13 6.53
N VAL A 13 1.30 3.37 6.12
CA VAL A 13 2.33 4.17 5.45
C VAL A 13 3.52 4.44 6.39
N GLN A 14 3.23 4.76 7.65
CA GLN A 14 4.27 5.00 8.65
C GLN A 14 5.15 3.78 8.87
N ALA A 15 4.55 2.58 8.84
CA ALA A 15 5.30 1.34 9.04
C ALA A 15 6.42 1.17 8.00
N PHE A 16 6.24 1.66 6.79
CA PHE A 16 7.25 1.55 5.73
C PHE A 16 8.49 2.41 5.99
N SER A 17 8.43 3.38 6.88
CA SER A 17 9.60 4.18 7.24
C SER A 17 10.08 3.92 8.67
N GLU A 18 9.47 2.97 9.37
CA GLU A 18 9.84 2.64 10.74
C GLU A 18 10.97 1.62 10.76
N ARG A 19 12.16 2.07 11.13
CA ARG A 19 13.36 1.21 11.11
C ARG A 19 13.50 0.34 12.36
N ASP A 20 12.90 0.75 13.48
CA ASP A 20 12.89 -0.06 14.69
C ASP A 20 11.92 -1.22 14.53
N SER A 21 12.41 -2.45 14.63
CA SER A 21 11.61 -3.64 14.35
C SER A 21 10.45 -3.81 15.32
N ALA A 22 10.64 -3.48 16.59
CA ALA A 22 9.59 -3.59 17.61
C ALA A 22 8.50 -2.54 17.39
N ALA A 23 8.90 -1.29 17.09
CA ALA A 23 7.95 -0.22 16.79
C ALA A 23 7.16 -0.52 15.51
N ARG A 24 7.83 -1.07 14.50
CA ARG A 24 7.17 -1.47 13.25
C ARG A 24 6.16 -2.59 13.49
N ALA A 25 6.54 -3.59 14.29
CA ALA A 25 5.62 -4.68 14.64
C ALA A 25 4.37 -4.16 15.33
N ALA A 26 4.52 -3.18 16.23
CA ALA A 26 3.39 -2.57 16.92
C ALA A 26 2.48 -1.81 15.93
N LEU A 27 3.05 -1.09 14.97
CA LEU A 27 2.27 -0.41 13.94
C LEU A 27 1.48 -1.42 13.09
N LEU A 28 2.12 -2.49 12.66
CA LEU A 28 1.46 -3.51 11.84
C LEU A 28 0.36 -4.23 12.61
N GLU A 29 0.60 -4.54 13.89
CA GLU A 29 -0.45 -5.13 14.72
C GLU A 29 -1.66 -4.21 14.84
N ALA A 30 -1.44 -2.91 14.91
CA ALA A 30 -2.53 -1.94 15.05
C ALA A 30 -3.30 -1.72 13.74
N CYS A 31 -2.67 -1.86 12.57
CA CYS A 31 -3.28 -1.42 11.31
C CYS A 31 -3.52 -2.54 10.29
N PHE A 32 -2.96 -3.72 10.47
CA PHE A 32 -3.02 -4.77 9.45
C PHE A 32 -3.52 -6.07 10.06
N ALA A 33 -4.52 -6.68 9.44
CA ALA A 33 -5.07 -7.94 9.95
C ALA A 33 -4.00 -9.03 9.95
N ILE A 34 -4.08 -9.97 10.89
CA ILE A 34 -3.07 -11.03 11.01
C ILE A 34 -2.97 -11.86 9.72
N ASP A 35 -4.08 -12.02 9.02
CA ASP A 35 -4.15 -12.70 7.72
C ASP A 35 -4.34 -11.71 6.57
N GLY A 36 -3.99 -10.45 6.80
CA GLY A 36 -4.11 -9.41 5.79
C GLY A 36 -3.29 -9.69 4.55
N ARG A 37 -3.69 -9.07 3.45
CA ARG A 37 -3.10 -9.35 2.15
C ARG A 37 -2.72 -8.06 1.45
N LEU A 38 -1.50 -8.02 0.92
CA LEU A 38 -1.03 -6.96 0.03
C LEU A 38 -0.72 -7.58 -1.33
N VAL A 39 -1.38 -7.07 -2.37
CA VAL A 39 -1.15 -7.54 -3.74
C VAL A 39 -0.55 -6.41 -4.54
N THR A 40 0.59 -6.66 -5.15
CA THR A 40 1.23 -5.75 -6.09
C THR A 40 1.39 -6.46 -7.42
N ARG A 41 1.93 -5.77 -8.42
CA ARG A 41 2.17 -6.36 -9.74
C ARG A 41 2.94 -7.68 -9.65
N ASN A 42 3.93 -7.74 -8.77
CA ASN A 42 4.87 -8.85 -8.72
C ASN A 42 4.78 -9.69 -7.45
N ARG A 43 3.93 -9.29 -6.51
CA ARG A 43 3.88 -9.93 -5.20
C ARG A 43 2.47 -10.14 -4.71
N ASP A 44 2.27 -11.26 -4.04
CA ASP A 44 1.04 -11.56 -3.30
C ASP A 44 1.49 -11.91 -1.88
N ILE A 45 1.40 -10.93 -0.99
CA ILE A 45 1.96 -10.99 0.36
C ILE A 45 0.82 -11.25 1.32
N ARG A 46 0.93 -12.31 2.12
CA ARG A 46 -0.12 -12.71 3.06
C ARG A 46 0.44 -12.77 4.46
N GLY A 47 -0.22 -12.05 5.36
CA GLY A 47 0.10 -12.03 6.78
C GLY A 47 1.09 -10.95 7.16
N ARG A 48 1.09 -10.60 8.45
CA ARG A 48 1.95 -9.52 8.98
C ARG A 48 3.42 -9.82 8.86
N ALA A 49 3.82 -11.07 9.09
CA ALA A 49 5.23 -11.44 9.00
C ALA A 49 5.78 -11.24 7.59
N ALA A 50 4.98 -11.64 6.58
CA ALA A 50 5.37 -11.44 5.19
C ALA A 50 5.39 -9.96 4.82
N LEU A 51 4.45 -9.18 5.34
CA LEU A 51 4.44 -7.73 5.12
C LEU A 51 5.65 -7.07 5.77
N ASP A 52 6.00 -7.48 6.99
CA ASP A 52 7.20 -6.96 7.65
C ASP A 52 8.45 -7.24 6.81
N ALA A 53 8.58 -8.46 6.29
CA ALA A 53 9.70 -8.82 5.43
C ALA A 53 9.75 -7.95 4.17
N GLU A 54 8.60 -7.64 3.60
CA GLU A 54 8.53 -6.75 2.43
C GLU A 54 8.99 -5.33 2.79
N ILE A 55 8.57 -4.82 3.94
CA ILE A 55 8.99 -3.50 4.43
C ILE A 55 10.50 -3.49 4.63
N VAL A 56 11.06 -4.54 5.23
CA VAL A 56 12.51 -4.64 5.43
C VAL A 56 13.26 -4.55 4.09
N ARG A 57 12.70 -5.13 3.02
CA ARG A 57 13.32 -5.00 1.69
C ARG A 57 13.36 -3.54 1.22
N PHE A 58 12.29 -2.77 1.42
CA PHE A 58 12.30 -1.35 1.11
C PHE A 58 13.35 -0.61 1.94
N LEU A 59 13.37 -0.87 3.25
CA LEU A 59 14.30 -0.20 4.15
C LEU A 59 15.76 -0.54 3.87
N ALA A 60 16.02 -1.70 3.28
CA ALA A 60 17.37 -2.11 2.91
C ALA A 60 17.90 -1.39 1.66
N ASP A 61 17.02 -0.81 0.86
CA ASP A 61 17.43 -0.03 -0.31
C ASP A 61 17.99 1.31 0.15
N PRO A 62 19.27 1.61 -0.12
CA PRO A 62 19.88 2.87 0.35
C PRO A 62 19.24 4.11 -0.26
N GLN A 63 18.51 4.00 -1.37
CA GLN A 63 17.83 5.11 -1.99
C GLN A 63 16.43 5.34 -1.44
N PHE A 64 15.86 4.38 -0.75
CA PHE A 64 14.51 4.52 -0.20
C PHE A 64 14.50 5.54 0.95
N LEU A 65 13.67 6.57 0.84
CA LEU A 65 13.49 7.54 1.91
C LEU A 65 12.16 7.31 2.64
N ARG A 66 11.06 7.33 1.91
CA ARG A 66 9.72 7.14 2.50
C ARG A 66 8.67 6.92 1.42
N ILE A 67 7.52 6.42 1.86
CA ILE A 67 6.29 6.46 1.06
C ILE A 67 5.54 7.73 1.47
N ARG A 68 5.07 8.48 0.49
CA ARG A 68 4.34 9.72 0.73
C ARG A 68 3.01 9.68 -0.02
N LEU A 69 1.93 9.99 0.69
CA LEU A 69 0.61 10.08 0.06
C LEU A 69 0.53 11.33 -0.81
N THR A 70 -0.01 11.19 -2.01
CA THR A 70 -0.16 12.28 -2.96
C THR A 70 -1.62 12.65 -3.21
N SER A 71 -2.54 11.99 -2.51
CA SER A 71 -3.96 12.32 -2.54
C SER A 71 -4.53 12.26 -1.13
N VAL A 72 -5.77 12.74 -0.98
CA VAL A 72 -6.54 12.45 0.23
C VAL A 72 -6.82 10.94 0.26
N ILE A 73 -7.12 10.43 1.45
CA ILE A 73 -7.62 9.08 1.60
C ILE A 73 -9.12 9.14 1.36
N ASP A 74 -9.55 8.59 0.23
CA ASP A 74 -10.96 8.57 -0.15
C ASP A 74 -11.57 7.30 0.43
N ALA A 75 -12.42 7.45 1.43
CA ALA A 75 -12.98 6.33 2.19
C ALA A 75 -14.49 6.23 1.96
N HIS A 76 -14.94 5.02 1.63
CA HIS A 76 -16.35 4.68 1.47
C HIS A 76 -16.65 3.44 2.30
N ARG A 77 -17.42 3.58 3.39
CA ARG A 77 -17.71 2.48 4.32
C ARG A 77 -16.40 1.93 4.89
N THR A 78 -16.09 0.67 4.63
CA THR A 78 -14.86 0.02 5.07
C THR A 78 -13.78 -0.01 3.99
N THR A 79 -14.05 0.61 2.84
CA THR A 79 -13.12 0.61 1.69
C THR A 79 -12.43 1.95 1.56
N PHE A 80 -11.29 1.96 0.87
CA PHE A 80 -10.53 3.18 0.62
C PHE A 80 -9.75 3.08 -0.67
N ARG A 81 -9.35 4.25 -1.16
CA ARG A 81 -8.36 4.37 -2.22
C ARG A 81 -7.50 5.60 -1.96
N VAL A 82 -6.27 5.56 -2.45
CA VAL A 82 -5.30 6.64 -2.22
C VAL A 82 -4.18 6.53 -3.25
N ARG A 83 -3.53 7.65 -3.55
CA ARG A 83 -2.32 7.66 -4.39
C ARG A 83 -1.10 7.93 -3.53
N ALA A 84 0.03 7.36 -3.96
CA ALA A 84 1.27 7.48 -3.22
C ALA A 84 2.47 7.42 -4.16
N VAL A 85 3.59 7.93 -3.68
CA VAL A 85 4.89 7.82 -4.36
C VAL A 85 5.92 7.34 -3.35
N VAL A 86 7.01 6.79 -3.86
CA VAL A 86 8.22 6.56 -3.08
C VAL A 86 9.14 7.77 -3.32
N ASP A 87 9.50 8.47 -2.24
CA ASP A 87 10.53 9.49 -2.29
C ASP A 87 11.90 8.84 -2.12
N ARG A 88 12.87 9.24 -2.90
CA ARG A 88 14.22 8.71 -2.85
C ARG A 88 15.20 9.76 -2.31
N ARG A 89 16.31 9.28 -1.79
CA ARG A 89 17.31 10.17 -1.17
C ARG A 89 18.00 11.10 -2.17
N ASP A 90 18.01 10.73 -3.44
CA ASP A 90 18.57 11.58 -4.50
C ASP A 90 17.60 12.70 -4.92
N GLY A 91 16.44 12.81 -4.30
CA GLY A 91 15.42 13.81 -4.61
C GLY A 91 14.43 13.37 -5.67
N SER A 92 14.60 12.21 -6.28
CA SER A 92 13.64 11.71 -7.26
C SER A 92 12.46 11.04 -6.57
N THR A 93 11.38 10.84 -7.31
CA THR A 93 10.21 10.11 -6.86
C THR A 93 9.86 9.01 -7.85
N SER A 94 9.26 7.94 -7.37
CA SER A 94 8.71 6.90 -8.23
C SER A 94 7.52 7.42 -9.02
N PRO A 95 7.12 6.72 -10.09
CA PRO A 95 5.78 6.95 -10.65
C PRO A 95 4.73 6.78 -9.56
N GLU A 96 3.61 7.51 -9.71
CA GLU A 96 2.54 7.47 -8.74
C GLU A 96 1.89 6.08 -8.75
N ALA A 97 1.69 5.52 -7.57
CA ALA A 97 0.95 4.29 -7.38
C ALA A 97 -0.47 4.60 -6.90
N PHE A 98 -1.37 3.68 -7.16
CA PHE A 98 -2.75 3.76 -6.75
C PHE A 98 -3.05 2.55 -5.86
N ASP A 99 -3.44 2.83 -4.62
CA ASP A 99 -3.81 1.79 -3.65
C ASP A 99 -5.31 1.80 -3.42
N ALA A 100 -5.90 0.62 -3.33
CA ALA A 100 -7.28 0.43 -2.92
C ALA A 100 -7.34 -0.73 -1.95
N GLY A 101 -8.21 -0.64 -0.97
CA GLY A 101 -8.28 -1.69 0.03
C GLY A 101 -9.51 -1.64 0.89
N GLU A 102 -9.50 -2.46 1.92
CA GLU A 102 -10.61 -2.61 2.85
C GLU A 102 -10.10 -2.87 4.26
N ILE A 103 -10.79 -2.32 5.26
CA ILE A 103 -10.54 -2.67 6.65
C ILE A 103 -11.60 -3.66 7.14
N ASP A 104 -11.22 -4.45 8.14
CA ASP A 104 -12.13 -5.42 8.76
C ASP A 104 -12.95 -4.75 9.88
N ALA A 105 -13.74 -5.55 10.58
CA ALA A 105 -14.67 -5.06 11.61
C ALA A 105 -13.95 -4.41 12.80
N VAL A 106 -12.69 -4.74 13.04
CA VAL A 106 -11.91 -4.14 14.12
C VAL A 106 -10.99 -3.01 13.66
N GLY A 107 -11.10 -2.59 12.40
CA GLY A 107 -10.37 -1.43 11.88
C GLY A 107 -8.98 -1.73 11.36
N ARG A 108 -8.67 -2.98 11.04
CA ARG A 108 -7.38 -3.35 10.46
C ARG A 108 -7.51 -3.63 8.97
N ILE A 109 -6.49 -3.27 8.20
CA ILE A 109 -6.50 -3.53 6.76
C ILE A 109 -6.50 -5.04 6.52
N SER A 110 -7.53 -5.53 5.84
CA SER A 110 -7.65 -6.95 5.49
C SER A 110 -7.09 -7.24 4.11
N VAL A 111 -7.15 -6.26 3.22
CA VAL A 111 -6.58 -6.37 1.87
C VAL A 111 -6.22 -4.98 1.37
N ILE A 112 -5.09 -4.89 0.69
CA ILE A 112 -4.69 -3.68 -0.03
C ILE A 112 -4.12 -4.11 -1.38
N LEU A 113 -4.57 -3.45 -2.44
CA LEU A 113 -4.18 -3.72 -3.81
C LEU A 113 -3.41 -2.50 -4.31
N THR A 114 -2.18 -2.70 -4.73
CA THR A 114 -1.30 -1.63 -5.19
C THR A 114 -1.09 -1.74 -6.69
N PHE A 115 -1.45 -0.69 -7.41
CA PHE A 115 -1.24 -0.58 -8.84
C PHE A 115 -0.17 0.46 -9.11
N ALA A 116 0.93 0.03 -9.74
CA ALA A 116 2.06 0.90 -10.02
C ALA A 116 1.86 1.61 -11.36
N GLY A 117 2.06 2.93 -11.35
CA GLY A 117 2.02 3.74 -12.55
C GLY A 117 0.61 4.10 -13.00
N PRO A 118 0.50 4.93 -14.04
CA PRO A 118 -0.78 5.40 -14.54
C PRO A 118 -1.50 4.32 -15.36
N LEU A 119 -2.81 4.50 -15.51
CA LEU A 119 -3.58 3.69 -16.44
C LEU A 119 -3.22 4.09 -17.87
N GLY A 120 -3.26 3.11 -18.77
CA GLY A 120 -3.21 3.41 -20.19
C GLY A 120 -4.51 4.04 -20.67
N ASP A 121 -4.47 4.64 -21.83
CA ASP A 121 -5.66 5.26 -22.42
C ASP A 121 -6.65 4.21 -22.94
N ALA A 122 -7.93 4.57 -22.96
CA ALA A 122 -8.97 3.66 -23.40
C ALA A 122 -8.78 3.19 -24.84
N ASP A 123 -8.20 4.04 -25.70
CA ASP A 123 -7.97 3.69 -27.10
C ASP A 123 -6.80 2.71 -27.29
N GLU A 124 -6.05 2.43 -26.24
CA GLU A 124 -5.05 1.36 -26.26
C GLU A 124 -5.67 -0.03 -26.18
N LEU A 125 -6.93 -0.11 -25.78
CA LEU A 125 -7.64 -1.39 -25.78
C LEU A 125 -7.81 -1.86 -27.21
N SER A 126 -7.48 -3.11 -27.45
CA SER A 126 -7.66 -3.76 -28.74
C SER A 126 -8.47 -5.03 -28.55
N PRO A 127 -9.06 -5.57 -29.63
CA PRO A 127 -9.77 -6.85 -29.51
C PRO A 127 -8.91 -7.95 -28.90
N SER A 128 -7.61 -7.97 -29.18
CA SER A 128 -6.71 -8.97 -28.61
C SER A 128 -6.49 -8.78 -27.13
N SER A 129 -6.51 -7.55 -26.60
CA SER A 129 -6.35 -7.32 -25.17
C SER A 129 -7.63 -7.66 -24.41
N THR A 130 -8.78 -7.61 -25.05
CA THR A 130 -10.05 -7.97 -24.40
C THR A 130 -10.37 -9.45 -24.55
N SER A 131 -9.76 -10.13 -25.48
CA SER A 131 -10.01 -11.54 -25.74
C SER A 131 -9.14 -12.47 -24.90
N GLY A 132 -8.26 -11.93 -24.09
CA GLY A 132 -7.40 -12.72 -23.22
C GLY A 132 -8.09 -13.29 -22.01
N ASP A 133 -9.32 -13.09 -21.86
CA ASP A 133 -10.14 -13.50 -20.75
C ASP A 133 -10.63 -14.95 -20.81
#